data_57b52fb4f9a663bc8afc1ab6dc322298
#
_entry.id   57b52fb4f9a663bc8afc1ab6dc322298
#
_cell.length_a   1.000
_cell.length_b   1.000
_cell.length_c   1.000
_cell.angle_alpha   90.00
_cell.angle_beta   90.00
_cell.angle_gamma   90.00
#
_symmetry.space_group_name_H-M   'P 1'
#
loop_
_entity.id
_entity.type
_entity.pdbx_description
1 polymer ?
#
loop_
_entity_poly.entity_id
_entity_poly.type
_entity_poly.pdbx_seq_one_letter_code
_entity_poly.pdbx_strand_id
1 'polypeptide(L)'
;MGDTQSVKITIPEHLGDIKLGKYKEFILNADEENGDQLALYYFCGLDGDMQEGMKKKDLDEIRNQLGEVLSEKPALTKSFQYNGKEYGFHPKLEDISLGEYIDLDTYLKEPYKEAEKILGVLYRPITKKMFGRHDIENYDPDKHNGLGFQDLGADIFMGCLLFFYRIVTDLQITFLKSLEKEKNQDMMHNPNSVENGDGMESYIKLLKAISLDLRK
;
A
#
# COMPACT_ATOMS: atom_id res chain seq x y z
N MET A 1 -35.09 -20.26 -29.07
CA MET A 1 -35.14 -20.05 -27.60
C MET A 1 -33.72 -20.19 -27.13
N GLY A 2 -33.06 -19.09 -26.84
CA GLY A 2 -31.69 -19.12 -26.34
C GLY A 2 -31.70 -19.56 -24.88
N ASP A 3 -30.93 -20.59 -24.54
CA ASP A 3 -30.70 -20.99 -23.16
C ASP A 3 -30.07 -19.81 -22.40
N THR A 4 -30.85 -19.23 -21.50
CA THR A 4 -30.34 -18.22 -20.57
C THR A 4 -29.49 -18.93 -19.53
N GLN A 5 -28.20 -19.03 -19.76
CA GLN A 5 -27.25 -19.50 -18.73
C GLN A 5 -27.19 -18.43 -17.63
N SER A 6 -27.64 -18.79 -16.43
CA SER A 6 -27.40 -17.95 -15.25
C SER A 6 -25.98 -18.18 -14.74
N VAL A 7 -25.14 -17.16 -14.78
CA VAL A 7 -23.81 -17.20 -14.20
C VAL A 7 -23.88 -16.58 -12.80
N LYS A 8 -23.40 -17.31 -11.80
CA LYS A 8 -23.26 -16.77 -10.44
C LYS A 8 -21.97 -15.97 -10.35
N ILE A 9 -22.10 -14.67 -10.18
CA ILE A 9 -20.97 -13.75 -10.00
C ILE A 9 -20.82 -13.48 -8.51
N THR A 10 -19.58 -13.51 -8.01
CA THR A 10 -19.26 -13.06 -6.65
C THR A 10 -18.56 -11.72 -6.77
N ILE A 11 -19.13 -10.69 -6.17
CA ILE A 11 -18.57 -9.34 -6.16
C ILE A 11 -17.94 -9.14 -4.80
N PRO A 12 -16.68 -8.69 -4.70
CA PRO A 12 -16.06 -8.34 -3.42
C PRO A 12 -16.86 -7.24 -2.71
N GLU A 13 -17.03 -7.36 -1.41
CA GLU A 13 -17.68 -6.35 -0.56
C GLU A 13 -16.65 -5.46 0.12
N HIS A 14 -15.42 -5.97 0.31
CA HIS A 14 -14.31 -5.28 0.94
C HIS A 14 -13.00 -5.57 0.20
N LEU A 15 -12.01 -4.70 0.37
CA LEU A 15 -10.69 -4.90 -0.22
C LEU A 15 -10.01 -6.19 0.30
N GLY A 16 -10.34 -6.63 1.52
CA GLY A 16 -9.90 -7.90 2.09
C GLY A 16 -10.41 -9.16 1.38
N ASP A 17 -11.51 -9.06 0.62
CA ASP A 17 -12.05 -10.17 -0.18
C ASP A 17 -11.26 -10.37 -1.49
N ILE A 18 -10.48 -9.36 -1.89
CA ILE A 18 -9.62 -9.42 -3.06
C ILE A 18 -8.28 -10.00 -2.66
N LYS A 19 -7.89 -11.12 -3.27
CA LYS A 19 -6.57 -11.73 -3.04
C LYS A 19 -5.44 -10.80 -3.52
N LEU A 20 -4.38 -10.67 -2.74
CA LEU A 20 -3.22 -9.84 -3.05
C LEU A 20 -2.62 -10.16 -4.42
N GLY A 21 -2.50 -11.43 -4.79
CA GLY A 21 -2.00 -11.82 -6.10
C GLY A 21 -2.83 -11.25 -7.24
N LYS A 22 -4.17 -11.33 -7.17
CA LYS A 22 -5.07 -10.75 -8.17
C LYS A 22 -5.05 -9.22 -8.18
N TYR A 23 -4.96 -8.60 -7.01
CA TYR A 23 -4.85 -7.15 -6.88
C TYR A 23 -3.56 -6.64 -7.52
N LYS A 24 -2.44 -7.32 -7.26
CA LYS A 24 -1.13 -7.05 -7.85
C LYS A 24 -1.18 -7.16 -9.39
N GLU A 25 -1.72 -8.26 -9.92
CA GLU A 25 -1.86 -8.45 -11.36
C GLU A 25 -2.72 -7.34 -11.99
N PHE A 26 -3.82 -6.97 -11.36
CA PHE A 26 -4.65 -5.87 -11.80
C PHE A 26 -3.86 -4.56 -11.87
N ILE A 27 -3.20 -4.14 -10.79
CA ILE A 27 -2.45 -2.87 -10.75
C ILE A 27 -1.31 -2.83 -11.77
N LEU A 28 -0.65 -3.97 -12.03
CA LEU A 28 0.47 -4.03 -12.97
C LEU A 28 0.03 -4.03 -14.45
N ASN A 29 -1.21 -4.38 -14.75
CA ASN A 29 -1.72 -4.50 -16.12
C ASN A 29 -2.81 -3.47 -16.48
N ALA A 30 -3.44 -2.83 -15.48
CA ALA A 30 -4.48 -1.85 -15.71
C ALA A 30 -3.90 -0.49 -16.10
N ASP A 31 -4.58 0.17 -17.03
CA ASP A 31 -4.37 1.56 -17.44
C ASP A 31 -5.70 2.33 -17.48
N GLU A 32 -5.67 3.58 -17.94
CA GLU A 32 -6.87 4.43 -18.02
C GLU A 32 -7.92 3.90 -18.99
N GLU A 33 -7.54 3.12 -20.02
CA GLU A 33 -8.45 2.63 -21.06
C GLU A 33 -9.10 1.29 -20.67
N ASN A 34 -8.33 0.41 -19.99
CA ASN A 34 -8.76 -0.98 -19.74
C ASN A 34 -9.10 -1.27 -18.27
N GLY A 35 -8.85 -0.32 -17.34
CA GLY A 35 -8.96 -0.53 -15.89
C GLY A 35 -10.29 -1.13 -15.46
N ASP A 36 -11.42 -0.60 -15.93
CA ASP A 36 -12.75 -1.11 -15.58
C ASP A 36 -12.96 -2.56 -16.04
N GLN A 37 -12.53 -2.88 -17.27
CA GLN A 37 -12.67 -4.22 -17.83
C GLN A 37 -11.80 -5.23 -17.08
N LEU A 38 -10.57 -4.87 -16.76
CA LEU A 38 -9.67 -5.72 -15.99
C LEU A 38 -10.11 -5.89 -14.54
N ALA A 39 -10.70 -4.87 -13.92
CA ALA A 39 -11.28 -5.01 -12.57
C ALA A 39 -12.40 -6.06 -12.54
N LEU A 40 -13.30 -6.02 -13.50
CA LEU A 40 -14.35 -7.04 -13.66
C LEU A 40 -13.78 -8.43 -13.89
N TYR A 41 -12.73 -8.55 -14.69
CA TYR A 41 -12.05 -9.81 -14.96
C TYR A 41 -11.33 -10.37 -13.72
N TYR A 42 -10.44 -9.60 -13.11
CA TYR A 42 -9.62 -10.09 -11.98
C TYR A 42 -10.44 -10.33 -10.70
N PHE A 43 -11.44 -9.47 -10.42
CA PHE A 43 -12.13 -9.48 -9.13
C PHE A 43 -13.49 -10.17 -9.16
N CYS A 44 -14.17 -10.17 -10.31
CA CYS A 44 -15.49 -10.82 -10.46
C CYS A 44 -15.45 -12.07 -11.36
N GLY A 45 -14.32 -12.32 -12.05
CA GLY A 45 -14.18 -13.44 -12.97
C GLY A 45 -14.99 -13.27 -14.26
N LEU A 46 -15.32 -12.03 -14.64
CA LEU A 46 -16.05 -11.71 -15.86
C LEU A 46 -15.06 -11.49 -17.00
N ASP A 47 -15.00 -12.41 -17.95
CA ASP A 47 -14.26 -12.21 -19.18
C ASP A 47 -14.97 -11.28 -20.17
N GLY A 48 -14.31 -10.96 -21.30
CA GLY A 48 -14.84 -10.01 -22.28
C GLY A 48 -16.19 -10.43 -22.84
N ASP A 49 -16.34 -11.71 -23.19
CA ASP A 49 -17.59 -12.24 -23.78
C ASP A 49 -18.75 -12.17 -22.78
N MET A 50 -18.47 -12.46 -21.50
CA MET A 50 -19.46 -12.32 -20.42
C MET A 50 -19.86 -10.86 -20.23
N GLN A 51 -18.89 -9.93 -20.24
CA GLN A 51 -19.16 -8.50 -20.11
C GLN A 51 -20.02 -7.97 -21.25
N GLU A 52 -19.73 -8.36 -22.51
CA GLU A 52 -20.53 -7.97 -23.68
C GLU A 52 -21.95 -8.54 -23.65
N GLY A 53 -22.15 -9.71 -23.09
CA GLY A 53 -23.44 -10.36 -22.94
C GLY A 53 -24.34 -9.77 -21.83
N MET A 54 -23.76 -8.97 -20.91
CA MET A 54 -24.49 -8.39 -19.77
C MET A 54 -25.27 -7.13 -20.13
N LYS A 55 -26.32 -6.85 -19.37
CA LYS A 55 -27.01 -5.56 -19.46
C LYS A 55 -26.09 -4.45 -18.93
N LYS A 56 -26.07 -3.34 -19.64
CA LYS A 56 -25.27 -2.17 -19.25
C LYS A 56 -25.52 -1.75 -17.79
N LYS A 57 -26.79 -1.73 -17.36
CA LYS A 57 -27.15 -1.35 -15.99
C LYS A 57 -26.48 -2.26 -14.95
N ASP A 58 -26.50 -3.57 -15.17
CA ASP A 58 -25.94 -4.55 -14.22
C ASP A 58 -24.40 -4.41 -14.17
N LEU A 59 -23.75 -4.17 -15.32
CA LEU A 59 -22.32 -3.85 -15.37
C LEU A 59 -21.96 -2.56 -14.63
N ASP A 60 -22.74 -1.51 -14.82
CA ASP A 60 -22.51 -0.22 -14.16
C ASP A 60 -22.66 -0.35 -12.63
N GLU A 61 -23.62 -1.15 -12.14
CA GLU A 61 -23.78 -1.46 -10.71
C GLU A 61 -22.56 -2.18 -10.15
N ILE A 62 -22.05 -3.20 -10.84
CA ILE A 62 -20.83 -3.93 -10.42
C ILE A 62 -19.61 -3.00 -10.41
N ARG A 63 -19.41 -2.17 -11.44
CA ARG A 63 -18.31 -1.21 -11.52
C ARG A 63 -18.34 -0.21 -10.37
N ASN A 64 -19.52 0.32 -10.06
CA ASN A 64 -19.67 1.24 -8.94
C ASN A 64 -19.30 0.59 -7.61
N GLN A 65 -19.78 -0.64 -7.36
CA GLN A 65 -19.44 -1.39 -6.17
C GLN A 65 -17.92 -1.67 -6.08
N LEU A 66 -17.30 -2.11 -7.17
CA LEU A 66 -15.85 -2.31 -7.21
C LEU A 66 -15.07 -1.00 -6.99
N GLY A 67 -15.55 0.11 -7.55
CA GLY A 67 -14.96 1.43 -7.33
C GLY A 67 -14.96 1.83 -5.84
N GLU A 68 -16.04 1.55 -5.12
CA GLU A 68 -16.13 1.78 -3.67
C GLU A 68 -15.10 0.90 -2.92
N VAL A 69 -15.04 -0.40 -3.22
CA VAL A 69 -14.10 -1.36 -2.61
C VAL A 69 -12.65 -0.95 -2.87
N LEU A 70 -12.31 -0.59 -4.11
CA LEU A 70 -10.95 -0.19 -4.47
C LEU A 70 -10.54 1.18 -3.89
N SER A 71 -11.51 1.98 -3.46
CA SER A 71 -11.29 3.26 -2.80
C SER A 71 -11.11 3.15 -1.29
N GLU A 72 -11.27 1.95 -0.71
CA GLU A 72 -11.05 1.72 0.71
C GLU A 72 -9.63 2.10 1.15
N LYS A 73 -9.53 2.65 2.35
CA LYS A 73 -8.26 3.02 2.98
C LYS A 73 -8.08 2.22 4.27
N PRO A 74 -7.69 0.95 4.15
CA PRO A 74 -7.56 0.09 5.31
C PRO A 74 -6.51 0.60 6.29
N ALA A 75 -6.75 0.37 7.57
CA ALA A 75 -5.77 0.62 8.61
C ALA A 75 -4.71 -0.48 8.63
N LEU A 76 -3.56 -0.18 9.24
CA LEU A 76 -2.51 -1.19 9.45
C LEU A 76 -3.05 -2.36 10.28
N THR A 77 -2.99 -3.56 9.74
CA THR A 77 -3.29 -4.80 10.44
C THR A 77 -2.10 -5.20 11.32
N LYS A 78 -2.31 -5.31 12.63
CA LYS A 78 -1.21 -5.64 13.57
C LYS A 78 -0.78 -7.09 13.53
N SER A 79 -1.70 -8.01 13.26
CA SER A 79 -1.42 -9.43 13.08
C SER A 79 -2.52 -10.11 12.28
N PHE A 80 -2.18 -11.22 11.62
CA PHE A 80 -3.12 -12.03 10.85
C PHE A 80 -2.71 -13.52 10.89
N GLN A 81 -3.66 -14.39 10.57
CA GLN A 81 -3.43 -15.83 10.42
C GLN A 81 -3.14 -16.16 8.96
N TYR A 82 -2.09 -16.93 8.70
CA TYR A 82 -1.78 -17.43 7.37
C TYR A 82 -1.11 -18.80 7.44
N ASN A 83 -1.63 -19.78 6.70
CA ASN A 83 -1.11 -21.15 6.66
C ASN A 83 -0.87 -21.76 8.05
N GLY A 84 -1.83 -21.56 8.97
CA GLY A 84 -1.79 -22.11 10.33
C GLY A 84 -0.79 -21.45 11.27
N LYS A 85 -0.16 -20.33 10.85
CA LYS A 85 0.72 -19.52 11.69
C LYS A 85 0.17 -18.11 11.83
N GLU A 86 0.44 -17.50 12.97
CA GLU A 86 0.12 -16.12 13.20
C GLU A 86 1.34 -15.23 12.87
N TYR A 87 1.13 -14.25 12.03
CA TYR A 87 2.13 -13.28 11.63
C TYR A 87 1.83 -11.95 12.31
N GLY A 88 2.85 -11.29 12.85
CA GLY A 88 2.78 -9.98 13.47
C GLY A 88 3.57 -8.94 12.71
N PHE A 89 3.04 -7.72 12.65
CA PHE A 89 3.77 -6.58 12.13
C PHE A 89 4.99 -6.29 12.99
N HIS A 90 6.07 -5.80 12.39
CA HIS A 90 7.31 -5.46 13.10
C HIS A 90 7.02 -4.58 14.32
N PRO A 91 7.34 -5.03 15.55
CA PRO A 91 6.86 -4.40 16.77
C PRO A 91 7.43 -2.99 17.01
N LYS A 92 8.62 -2.73 16.46
CA LYS A 92 9.34 -1.46 16.60
C LYS A 92 10.18 -1.17 15.35
N LEU A 93 9.68 -0.35 14.46
CA LEU A 93 10.38 0.01 13.22
C LEU A 93 11.70 0.74 13.46
N GLU A 94 11.88 1.39 14.61
CA GLU A 94 13.15 2.01 15.03
C GLU A 94 14.26 0.99 15.31
N ASP A 95 13.89 -0.26 15.60
CA ASP A 95 14.82 -1.37 15.85
C ASP A 95 15.05 -2.23 14.58
N ILE A 96 14.64 -1.74 13.39
CA ILE A 96 14.82 -2.47 12.12
C ILE A 96 16.32 -2.70 11.86
N SER A 97 16.70 -3.92 11.52
CA SER A 97 18.10 -4.25 11.20
C SER A 97 18.53 -3.64 9.86
N LEU A 98 19.83 -3.49 9.65
CA LEU A 98 20.36 -2.97 8.38
C LEU A 98 19.92 -3.83 7.18
N GLY A 99 19.87 -5.16 7.35
CA GLY A 99 19.41 -6.08 6.30
C GLY A 99 17.95 -5.85 5.93
N GLU A 100 17.04 -5.77 6.92
CA GLU A 100 15.64 -5.45 6.74
C GLU A 100 15.44 -4.09 6.05
N TYR A 101 16.22 -3.09 6.48
CA TYR A 101 16.15 -1.75 5.89
C TYR A 101 16.55 -1.75 4.41
N ILE A 102 17.67 -2.40 4.04
CA ILE A 102 18.15 -2.47 2.66
C ILE A 102 17.13 -3.17 1.76
N ASP A 103 16.58 -4.29 2.22
CA ASP A 103 15.60 -5.05 1.46
C ASP A 103 14.30 -4.26 1.31
N LEU A 104 13.81 -3.65 2.38
CA LEU A 104 12.60 -2.83 2.35
C LEU A 104 12.76 -1.61 1.42
N ASP A 105 13.89 -0.88 1.49
CA ASP A 105 14.20 0.25 0.59
C ASP A 105 14.23 -0.19 -0.87
N THR A 106 14.75 -1.39 -1.12
CA THR A 106 14.81 -1.96 -2.47
C THR A 106 13.41 -2.31 -2.98
N TYR A 107 12.59 -2.98 -2.18
CA TYR A 107 11.26 -3.44 -2.59
C TYR A 107 10.24 -2.30 -2.70
N LEU A 108 10.36 -1.26 -1.89
CA LEU A 108 9.48 -0.08 -1.95
C LEU A 108 9.67 0.77 -3.23
N LYS A 109 10.68 0.50 -4.05
CA LYS A 109 10.83 1.15 -5.36
C LYS A 109 9.78 0.66 -6.38
N GLU A 110 9.36 -0.60 -6.26
CA GLU A 110 8.29 -1.20 -7.07
C GLU A 110 7.28 -1.93 -6.17
N PRO A 111 6.54 -1.20 -5.31
CA PRO A 111 5.84 -1.79 -4.17
C PRO A 111 4.78 -2.82 -4.56
N TYR A 112 4.08 -2.62 -5.66
CA TYR A 112 3.08 -3.59 -6.11
C TYR A 112 3.72 -4.85 -6.68
N LYS A 113 4.85 -4.75 -7.36
CA LYS A 113 5.58 -5.90 -7.89
C LYS A 113 6.19 -6.74 -6.77
N GLU A 114 6.71 -6.09 -5.74
CA GLU A 114 7.42 -6.71 -4.63
C GLU A 114 6.55 -6.84 -3.35
N ALA A 115 5.24 -6.78 -3.50
CA ALA A 115 4.28 -6.72 -2.38
C ALA A 115 4.48 -7.84 -1.34
N GLU A 116 4.66 -9.09 -1.80
CA GLU A 116 4.84 -10.24 -0.92
C GLU A 116 6.16 -10.16 -0.14
N LYS A 117 7.23 -9.62 -0.76
CA LYS A 117 8.53 -9.46 -0.10
C LYS A 117 8.47 -8.33 0.93
N ILE A 118 7.81 -7.22 0.63
CA ILE A 118 7.55 -6.15 1.60
C ILE A 118 6.82 -6.70 2.82
N LEU A 119 5.78 -7.51 2.60
CA LEU A 119 5.07 -8.18 3.69
C LEU A 119 5.98 -9.15 4.44
N GLY A 120 6.88 -9.88 3.75
CA GLY A 120 7.84 -10.80 4.36
C GLY A 120 8.87 -10.12 5.27
N VAL A 121 9.30 -8.90 4.93
CA VAL A 121 10.16 -8.09 5.81
C VAL A 121 9.40 -7.64 7.04
N LEU A 122 8.16 -7.18 6.87
CA LEU A 122 7.40 -6.46 7.90
C LEU A 122 6.53 -7.36 8.77
N TYR A 123 6.07 -8.50 8.24
CA TYR A 123 5.25 -9.47 8.95
C TYR A 123 5.94 -10.80 9.03
N ARG A 124 6.19 -11.25 10.24
CA ARG A 124 6.86 -12.53 10.50
C ARG A 124 6.09 -13.34 11.54
N PRO A 125 6.29 -14.66 11.59
CA PRO A 125 5.66 -15.49 12.60
C PRO A 125 5.89 -14.94 13.99
N ILE A 126 4.82 -14.85 14.78
CA ILE A 126 4.88 -14.41 16.18
C ILE A 126 5.52 -15.53 17.01
N THR A 127 6.58 -15.19 17.74
CA THR A 127 7.28 -16.13 18.62
C THR A 127 6.80 -16.04 20.07
N LYS A 128 6.35 -14.86 20.49
CA LYS A 128 5.88 -14.63 21.85
C LYS A 128 4.82 -13.53 21.87
N LYS A 129 3.80 -13.71 22.73
CA LYS A 129 2.80 -12.67 23.04
C LYS A 129 2.78 -12.40 24.53
N MET A 130 2.77 -11.12 24.92
CA MET A 130 2.68 -10.71 26.31
C MET A 130 2.07 -9.30 26.41
N PHE A 131 1.01 -9.16 27.19
CA PHE A 131 0.36 -7.87 27.50
C PHE A 131 0.02 -7.01 26.25
N GLY A 132 -0.52 -7.63 25.20
CA GLY A 132 -0.92 -6.92 23.97
C GLY A 132 0.25 -6.54 23.04
N ARG A 133 1.46 -6.97 23.37
CA ARG A 133 2.67 -6.87 22.53
C ARG A 133 3.03 -8.24 22.01
N HIS A 134 3.79 -8.28 20.93
CA HIS A 134 4.31 -9.53 20.39
C HIS A 134 5.77 -9.36 19.95
N ASP A 135 6.52 -10.44 20.00
CA ASP A 135 7.81 -10.58 19.37
C ASP A 135 7.64 -11.43 18.10
N ILE A 136 8.46 -11.18 17.10
CA ILE A 136 8.44 -11.90 15.82
C ILE A 136 9.76 -12.62 15.59
N GLU A 137 9.78 -13.60 14.67
CA GLU A 137 11.02 -14.26 14.26
C GLU A 137 12.04 -13.25 13.75
N ASN A 138 13.34 -13.57 13.91
CA ASN A 138 14.41 -12.78 13.29
C ASN A 138 14.29 -12.82 11.78
N TYR A 139 14.66 -11.73 11.13
CA TYR A 139 14.61 -11.65 9.67
C TYR A 139 15.64 -12.58 9.03
N ASP A 140 15.15 -13.32 8.04
CA ASP A 140 15.93 -14.20 7.19
C ASP A 140 15.39 -14.04 5.76
N PRO A 141 16.14 -13.38 4.84
CA PRO A 141 15.67 -13.11 3.47
C PRO A 141 15.27 -14.38 2.72
N ASP A 142 16.05 -15.46 2.86
CA ASP A 142 15.81 -16.72 2.15
C ASP A 142 14.51 -17.37 2.57
N LYS A 143 14.12 -17.21 3.82
CA LYS A 143 12.88 -17.74 4.40
C LYS A 143 11.68 -16.83 4.16
N HIS A 144 11.85 -15.51 4.38
CA HIS A 144 10.72 -14.61 4.46
C HIS A 144 10.31 -14.01 3.10
N ASN A 145 11.23 -13.85 2.15
CA ASN A 145 10.92 -13.37 0.80
C ASN A 145 10.15 -14.40 -0.06
N GLY A 146 10.10 -15.66 0.35
CA GLY A 146 9.38 -16.75 -0.34
C GLY A 146 8.06 -17.16 0.30
N LEU A 147 7.50 -16.38 1.23
CA LEU A 147 6.30 -16.78 2.00
C LEU A 147 5.02 -16.90 1.18
N GLY A 148 4.99 -16.37 -0.05
CA GLY A 148 3.88 -16.55 -0.98
C GLY A 148 2.55 -16.01 -0.47
N PHE A 149 2.52 -14.79 0.04
CA PHE A 149 1.33 -14.12 0.59
C PHE A 149 0.25 -13.77 -0.47
N GLN A 150 0.26 -14.40 -1.63
CA GLN A 150 -0.65 -14.12 -2.75
C GLN A 150 -2.13 -14.32 -2.40
N ASP A 151 -2.43 -15.22 -1.46
CA ASP A 151 -3.80 -15.53 -1.02
C ASP A 151 -4.31 -14.64 0.12
N LEU A 152 -3.47 -13.75 0.67
CA LEU A 152 -3.91 -12.76 1.66
C LEU A 152 -4.86 -11.74 1.03
N GLY A 153 -5.72 -11.15 1.86
CA GLY A 153 -6.50 -9.99 1.46
C GLY A 153 -5.61 -8.80 1.09
N ALA A 154 -5.96 -8.09 0.03
CA ALA A 154 -5.20 -6.93 -0.44
C ALA A 154 -5.21 -5.79 0.60
N ASP A 155 -6.19 -5.75 1.50
CA ASP A 155 -6.30 -4.80 2.60
C ASP A 155 -5.09 -4.82 3.53
N ILE A 156 -4.50 -5.99 3.78
CA ILE A 156 -3.30 -6.14 4.62
C ILE A 156 -2.11 -5.40 4.00
N PHE A 157 -1.85 -5.61 2.72
CA PHE A 157 -0.78 -4.92 2.00
C PHE A 157 -1.05 -3.42 1.87
N MET A 158 -2.28 -3.05 1.49
CA MET A 158 -2.66 -1.65 1.33
C MET A 158 -2.62 -0.89 2.65
N GLY A 159 -3.07 -1.50 3.75
CA GLY A 159 -2.97 -0.92 5.09
C GLY A 159 -1.51 -0.70 5.51
N CYS A 160 -0.63 -1.64 5.19
CA CYS A 160 0.81 -1.52 5.41
C CYS A 160 1.40 -0.38 4.57
N LEU A 161 1.10 -0.33 3.26
CA LEU A 161 1.61 0.69 2.35
C LEU A 161 1.15 2.10 2.76
N LEU A 162 -0.14 2.28 3.06
CA LEU A 162 -0.70 3.54 3.53
C LEU A 162 -0.08 3.99 4.86
N PHE A 163 0.24 3.05 5.76
CA PHE A 163 0.94 3.35 7.00
C PHE A 163 2.33 3.95 6.72
N PHE A 164 3.11 3.36 5.80
CA PHE A 164 4.41 3.91 5.43
C PHE A 164 4.29 5.27 4.76
N TYR A 165 3.34 5.46 3.86
CA TYR A 165 3.09 6.77 3.25
C TYR A 165 2.80 7.85 4.30
N ARG A 166 2.02 7.53 5.32
CA ARG A 166 1.73 8.47 6.43
C ARG A 166 2.99 8.83 7.20
N ILE A 167 3.81 7.83 7.57
CA ILE A 167 5.09 8.08 8.28
C ILE A 167 6.00 8.98 7.45
N VAL A 168 6.21 8.67 6.17
CA VAL A 168 7.06 9.47 5.28
C VAL A 168 6.52 10.89 5.16
N THR A 169 5.22 11.05 4.98
CA THR A 169 4.58 12.37 4.89
C THR A 169 4.75 13.17 6.19
N ASP A 170 4.54 12.55 7.34
CA ASP A 170 4.68 13.22 8.65
C ASP A 170 6.13 13.62 8.93
N LEU A 171 7.09 12.78 8.54
CA LEU A 171 8.53 13.10 8.62
C LEU A 171 8.89 14.27 7.71
N GLN A 172 8.40 14.30 6.47
CA GLN A 172 8.63 15.41 5.54
C GLN A 172 8.05 16.71 6.08
N ILE A 173 6.82 16.69 6.61
CA ILE A 173 6.19 17.87 7.21
C ILE A 173 6.99 18.37 8.41
N THR A 174 7.44 17.47 9.26
CA THR A 174 8.23 17.80 10.46
C THR A 174 9.57 18.42 10.07
N PHE A 175 10.24 17.83 9.08
CA PHE A 175 11.50 18.35 8.55
C PHE A 175 11.32 19.75 7.95
N LEU A 176 10.29 19.98 7.12
CA LEU A 176 9.98 21.29 6.55
C LEU A 176 9.74 22.35 7.63
N LYS A 177 9.00 21.99 8.68
CA LYS A 177 8.76 22.89 9.82
C LYS A 177 10.03 23.24 10.58
N SER A 178 10.99 22.29 10.73
CA SER A 178 12.27 22.55 11.38
C SER A 178 13.14 23.51 10.56
N LEU A 179 13.21 23.31 9.24
CA LEU A 179 13.92 24.22 8.34
C LEU A 179 13.34 25.65 8.34
N GLU A 180 12.00 25.78 8.34
CA GLU A 180 11.35 27.10 8.44
C GLU A 180 11.67 27.81 9.77
N LYS A 181 11.78 27.03 10.87
CA LYS A 181 12.13 27.58 12.19
C LYS A 181 13.59 28.05 12.23
N GLU A 182 14.52 27.27 11.68
CA GLU A 182 15.94 27.66 11.58
C GLU A 182 16.10 28.92 10.73
N LYS A 183 15.47 28.98 9.56
CA LYS A 183 15.49 30.19 8.69
C LYS A 183 14.97 31.43 9.41
N ASN A 184 13.90 31.29 10.19
CA ASN A 184 13.34 32.43 10.95
C ASN A 184 14.25 32.85 12.12
N GLN A 185 15.00 31.94 12.72
CA GLN A 185 15.99 32.24 13.78
C GLN A 185 17.23 32.93 13.21
N ASP A 186 17.73 32.49 12.05
CA ASP A 186 18.88 33.11 11.37
C ASP A 186 18.54 34.53 10.87
N MET A 187 17.33 34.77 10.37
CA MET A 187 16.88 36.10 10.01
C MET A 187 16.81 37.09 11.20
N MET A 188 16.53 36.58 12.41
CA MET A 188 16.53 37.41 13.63
C MET A 188 17.92 37.71 14.14
N HIS A 189 18.93 36.86 13.82
CA HIS A 189 20.29 37.02 14.32
C HIS A 189 21.27 37.68 13.34
N ASN A 190 20.99 37.64 12.02
CA ASN A 190 21.87 38.24 11.02
C ASN A 190 21.12 38.63 9.73
N PRO A 191 20.65 39.89 9.63
CA PRO A 191 19.88 40.34 8.46
C PRO A 191 20.65 40.37 7.11
N ASN A 192 21.96 40.12 7.12
CA ASN A 192 22.82 40.20 5.92
C ASN A 192 23.28 38.86 5.36
N SER A 193 22.77 37.71 5.85
CA SER A 193 23.19 36.36 5.41
C SER A 193 22.34 35.79 4.26
N VAL A 194 21.86 36.60 3.32
CA VAL A 194 20.86 36.20 2.30
C VAL A 194 21.48 35.62 1.02
N GLU A 195 22.77 35.31 0.94
CA GLU A 195 23.38 34.97 -0.38
C GLU A 195 23.60 33.46 -0.67
N ASN A 196 23.23 32.50 0.19
CA ASN A 196 23.51 31.08 -0.10
C ASN A 196 22.29 30.13 0.02
N GLY A 197 21.05 30.62 -0.11
CA GLY A 197 19.81 29.87 0.18
C GLY A 197 19.00 29.38 -1.01
N ASP A 198 19.32 29.69 -2.28
CA ASP A 198 18.46 29.42 -3.43
C ASP A 198 18.15 27.93 -3.69
N GLY A 199 19.11 27.05 -3.42
CA GLY A 199 18.92 25.60 -3.58
C GLY A 199 17.95 24.99 -2.55
N MET A 200 18.01 25.47 -1.31
CA MET A 200 17.17 25.00 -0.21
C MET A 200 15.72 25.45 -0.38
N GLU A 201 15.49 26.66 -0.84
CA GLU A 201 14.14 27.21 -1.06
C GLU A 201 13.39 26.48 -2.17
N SER A 202 14.08 26.16 -3.27
CA SER A 202 13.56 25.36 -4.37
C SER A 202 13.22 23.93 -3.91
N TYR A 203 14.07 23.32 -3.09
CA TYR A 203 13.85 22.00 -2.51
C TYR A 203 12.65 21.98 -1.55
N ILE A 204 12.52 22.98 -0.68
CA ILE A 204 11.36 23.14 0.22
C ILE A 204 10.05 23.31 -0.57
N LYS A 205 10.05 24.10 -1.66
CA LYS A 205 8.88 24.24 -2.52
C LYS A 205 8.49 22.93 -3.19
N LEU A 206 9.48 22.16 -3.67
CA LEU A 206 9.25 20.84 -4.26
C LEU A 206 8.64 19.86 -3.25
N LEU A 207 9.20 19.76 -2.04
CA LEU A 207 8.68 18.89 -0.98
C LEU A 207 7.26 19.30 -0.55
N LYS A 208 6.94 20.60 -0.48
CA LYS A 208 5.58 21.07 -0.20
C LYS A 208 4.60 20.67 -1.32
N ALA A 209 5.00 20.78 -2.58
CA ALA A 209 4.18 20.37 -3.73
C ALA A 209 3.88 18.86 -3.68
N ILE A 210 4.89 18.01 -3.46
CA ILE A 210 4.74 16.56 -3.31
C ILE A 210 3.82 16.21 -2.13
N SER A 211 3.99 16.87 -0.98
CA SER A 211 3.15 16.67 0.21
C SER A 211 1.68 17.05 -0.01
N LEU A 212 1.39 18.03 -0.87
CA LEU A 212 0.02 18.43 -1.21
C LEU A 212 -0.64 17.47 -2.20
N ASP A 213 0.12 16.90 -3.13
CA ASP A 213 -0.39 15.87 -4.06
C ASP A 213 -0.72 14.55 -3.36
N LEU A 214 0.07 14.15 -2.35
CA LEU A 214 -0.19 12.95 -1.54
C LEU A 214 -1.40 13.08 -0.59
N ARG A 215 -1.99 14.28 -0.45
CA ARG A 215 -3.18 14.53 0.38
C ARG A 215 -4.49 14.55 -0.38
N LYS A 216 -4.44 14.49 -1.72
CA LYS A 216 -5.61 14.40 -2.60
C LYS A 216 -6.02 12.96 -2.79
#